data_42d1cee72a6690435b9bfc8155d1cdbe
#
_entry.id   42d1cee72a6690435b9bfc8155d1cdbe
#
_cell.length_a   1.000
_cell.length_b   1.000
_cell.length_c   1.000
_cell.angle_alpha   90.00
_cell.angle_beta   90.00
_cell.angle_gamma   90.00
#
_symmetry.space_group_name_H-M   'P 1'
#
loop_
_entity.id
_entity.type
_entity.pdbx_description
1 polymer ?
#
loop_
_entity_poly.entity_id
_entity_poly.type
_entity_poly.pdbx_seq_one_letter_code
_entity_poly.pdbx_strand_id
1 'polypeptide(L)'
;MPLLHQALLDLMSSSGLPESFTIADFGCSSRPHHPLLAVSDMTAFIYKRYHELGRSPPELWVYLNEFPGYDFNTVFKSLPDYLEKLQEEIGSNSFRPLLYISGVPGPCHERLFPSKSLHFVHSSSTLNWLSQVPPELSDRENPLINKRKVFISKTRTPEVIKAYQAQFQSDFASFLESRSEEVVPGGRMVLTLRGRTTPDPAPDKSCLLWDYLGQALQDLVQKGLIEEEKLDTYNIPYYEPYTEEIKAEIEKQGSFTLDHLVINSIPWCEKATTTAQMIGNAATSTTVHEELEIGSLHFGSEIVDSVFQRVSEVIALAADDTKQEQELVCFAVSVTRK
;
A
#
# COMPACT_ATOMS: atom_id res chain seq x y z
N MET A 1 9.09 -6.66 -12.14
CA MET A 1 7.66 -6.87 -11.79
C MET A 1 6.89 -7.58 -12.91
N PRO A 2 6.91 -8.92 -12.97
CA PRO A 2 6.39 -9.64 -14.15
C PRO A 2 4.90 -9.40 -14.41
N LEU A 3 4.06 -9.38 -13.35
CA LEU A 3 2.62 -9.20 -13.51
C LEU A 3 2.24 -7.80 -14.01
N LEU A 4 2.95 -6.77 -13.57
CA LEU A 4 2.74 -5.38 -14.01
C LEU A 4 2.99 -5.26 -15.52
N HIS A 5 4.13 -5.78 -16.00
CA HIS A 5 4.46 -5.78 -17.42
C HIS A 5 3.49 -6.64 -18.25
N GLN A 6 3.06 -7.79 -17.73
CA GLN A 6 2.06 -8.63 -18.40
C GLN A 6 0.73 -7.89 -18.56
N ALA A 7 0.24 -7.24 -17.50
CA ALA A 7 -1.01 -6.47 -17.57
C ALA A 7 -0.92 -5.29 -18.56
N LEU A 8 0.24 -4.62 -18.65
CA LEU A 8 0.48 -3.57 -19.65
C LEU A 8 0.53 -4.15 -21.08
N LEU A 9 1.18 -5.29 -21.29
CA LEU A 9 1.19 -5.98 -22.61
C LEU A 9 -0.22 -6.35 -23.06
N ASP A 10 -0.99 -6.93 -22.16
CA ASP A 10 -2.36 -7.34 -22.45
C ASP A 10 -3.25 -6.14 -22.77
N LEU A 11 -3.10 -5.03 -22.03
CA LEU A 11 -3.80 -3.78 -22.31
C LEU A 11 -3.44 -3.26 -23.71
N MET A 12 -2.15 -3.15 -24.04
CA MET A 12 -1.69 -2.69 -25.35
C MET A 12 -2.14 -3.59 -26.49
N SER A 13 -2.22 -4.90 -26.26
CA SER A 13 -2.67 -5.87 -27.25
C SER A 13 -4.17 -5.78 -27.52
N SER A 14 -4.97 -5.55 -26.47
CA SER A 14 -6.44 -5.46 -26.58
C SER A 14 -6.92 -4.11 -27.11
N SER A 15 -6.23 -3.01 -26.77
CA SER A 15 -6.61 -1.64 -27.15
C SER A 15 -5.98 -1.15 -28.46
N GLY A 16 -5.13 -1.94 -29.09
CA GLY A 16 -4.54 -1.61 -30.39
C GLY A 16 -3.47 -0.53 -30.36
N LEU A 17 -2.71 -0.39 -29.29
CA LEU A 17 -1.65 0.59 -29.10
C LEU A 17 -2.18 2.04 -29.18
N PRO A 18 -2.87 2.54 -28.18
CA PRO A 18 -3.45 3.88 -28.19
C PRO A 18 -2.38 4.98 -28.28
N GLU A 19 -2.72 6.09 -28.93
CA GLU A 19 -1.86 7.27 -29.07
C GLU A 19 -1.68 8.01 -27.74
N SER A 20 -2.55 7.77 -26.76
CA SER A 20 -2.52 8.35 -25.42
C SER A 20 -2.89 7.34 -24.37
N PHE A 21 -2.11 7.27 -23.29
CA PHE A 21 -2.37 6.45 -22.11
C PHE A 21 -2.56 7.34 -20.87
N THR A 22 -3.54 7.00 -20.07
CA THR A 22 -3.74 7.60 -18.76
C THR A 22 -3.55 6.54 -17.68
N ILE A 23 -2.62 6.80 -16.78
CA ILE A 23 -2.22 5.91 -15.69
C ILE A 23 -2.51 6.62 -14.37
N ALA A 24 -3.09 5.93 -13.40
CA ALA A 24 -3.17 6.40 -12.02
C ALA A 24 -2.35 5.47 -11.12
N ASP A 25 -1.49 6.07 -10.29
CA ASP A 25 -0.70 5.40 -9.27
C ASP A 25 -1.22 5.81 -7.90
N PHE A 26 -1.87 4.88 -7.18
CA PHE A 26 -2.47 5.08 -5.88
C PHE A 26 -1.49 4.73 -4.78
N GLY A 27 -1.28 5.66 -3.83
CA GLY A 27 -0.29 5.52 -2.77
C GLY A 27 1.13 5.67 -3.29
N CYS A 28 1.38 6.74 -4.03
CA CYS A 28 2.69 7.02 -4.62
C CYS A 28 3.78 7.24 -3.55
N SER A 29 3.42 7.55 -2.30
CA SER A 29 4.33 7.71 -1.16
C SER A 29 4.81 6.41 -0.55
N SER A 30 4.23 5.26 -0.92
CA SER A 30 4.55 3.95 -0.35
C SER A 30 6.06 3.58 -0.43
N ARG A 31 6.86 4.42 -1.10
CA ARG A 31 8.32 4.33 -1.15
C ARG A 31 8.95 5.72 -0.98
N PRO A 32 9.17 6.19 0.26
CA PRO A 32 9.59 7.57 0.56
C PRO A 32 10.87 8.01 -0.16
N HIS A 33 11.76 7.08 -0.53
CA HIS A 33 13.00 7.40 -1.23
C HIS A 33 12.89 7.34 -2.76
N HIS A 34 11.78 6.81 -3.31
CA HIS A 34 11.58 6.64 -4.75
C HIS A 34 10.08 6.66 -5.11
N PRO A 35 9.39 7.80 -4.93
CA PRO A 35 7.94 7.89 -5.18
C PRO A 35 7.55 7.62 -6.64
N LEU A 36 8.50 7.74 -7.57
CA LEU A 36 8.27 7.51 -9.01
C LEU A 36 8.77 6.15 -9.50
N LEU A 37 9.15 5.20 -8.61
CA LEU A 37 9.74 3.94 -9.03
C LEU A 37 8.79 3.08 -9.88
N ALA A 38 7.53 2.96 -9.46
CA ALA A 38 6.53 2.21 -10.22
C ALA A 38 6.19 2.92 -11.55
N VAL A 39 6.08 4.26 -11.49
CA VAL A 39 5.86 5.09 -12.69
C VAL A 39 7.03 4.95 -13.65
N SER A 40 8.27 4.94 -13.16
CA SER A 40 9.48 4.75 -13.99
C SER A 40 9.45 3.41 -14.72
N ASP A 41 9.17 2.33 -14.01
CA ASP A 41 9.09 0.99 -14.58
C ASP A 41 7.99 0.89 -15.66
N MET A 42 6.79 1.40 -15.35
CA MET A 42 5.67 1.41 -16.30
C MET A 42 5.96 2.25 -17.54
N THR A 43 6.45 3.47 -17.38
CA THR A 43 6.68 4.39 -18.50
C THR A 43 7.82 3.92 -19.39
N ALA A 44 8.94 3.47 -18.81
CA ALA A 44 10.03 2.88 -19.56
C ALA A 44 9.59 1.64 -20.36
N PHE A 45 8.81 0.77 -19.72
CA PHE A 45 8.27 -0.42 -20.38
C PHE A 45 7.36 -0.07 -21.57
N ILE A 46 6.43 0.86 -21.41
CA ILE A 46 5.53 1.31 -22.49
C ILE A 46 6.34 1.89 -23.65
N TYR A 47 7.25 2.83 -23.38
CA TYR A 47 8.05 3.45 -24.45
C TYR A 47 8.94 2.46 -25.18
N LYS A 48 9.61 1.54 -24.48
CA LYS A 48 10.40 0.46 -25.09
C LYS A 48 9.54 -0.40 -25.99
N ARG A 49 8.32 -0.74 -25.54
CA ARG A 49 7.42 -1.56 -26.33
C ARG A 49 6.95 -0.89 -27.62
N TYR A 50 6.60 0.39 -27.58
CA TYR A 50 6.25 1.15 -28.80
C TYR A 50 7.42 1.23 -29.76
N HIS A 51 8.63 1.46 -29.26
CA HIS A 51 9.85 1.49 -30.08
C HIS A 51 10.11 0.14 -30.75
N GLU A 52 10.02 -0.98 -30.03
CA GLU A 52 10.18 -2.34 -30.59
C GLU A 52 9.19 -2.62 -31.72
N LEU A 53 8.00 -2.07 -31.64
CA LEU A 53 6.95 -2.24 -32.65
C LEU A 53 7.02 -1.24 -33.80
N GLY A 54 8.04 -0.38 -33.82
CA GLY A 54 8.22 0.68 -34.83
C GLY A 54 7.09 1.71 -34.82
N ARG A 55 6.46 1.95 -33.65
CA ARG A 55 5.37 2.90 -33.48
C ARG A 55 5.88 4.18 -32.84
N SER A 56 5.22 5.30 -33.16
CA SER A 56 5.44 6.55 -32.43
C SER A 56 5.06 6.37 -30.96
N PRO A 57 5.85 6.92 -30.03
CA PRO A 57 5.55 6.80 -28.61
C PRO A 57 4.24 7.51 -28.27
N PRO A 58 3.47 6.97 -27.31
CA PRO A 58 2.21 7.58 -26.90
C PRO A 58 2.45 8.79 -26.01
N GLU A 59 1.45 9.66 -25.88
CA GLU A 59 1.38 10.62 -24.77
C GLU A 59 1.00 9.88 -23.49
N LEU A 60 1.80 10.04 -22.43
CA LEU A 60 1.52 9.44 -21.13
C LEU A 60 1.05 10.50 -20.14
N TRP A 61 -0.15 10.30 -19.59
CA TRP A 61 -0.70 11.08 -18.49
C TRP A 61 -0.66 10.25 -17.23
N VAL A 62 0.13 10.67 -16.25
CA VAL A 62 0.31 9.96 -14.99
C VAL A 62 -0.23 10.79 -13.85
N TYR A 63 -1.18 10.23 -13.12
CA TYR A 63 -1.74 10.79 -11.92
C TYR A 63 -1.18 10.08 -10.69
N LEU A 64 -0.59 10.85 -9.80
CA LEU A 64 -0.07 10.39 -8.51
C LEU A 64 -1.11 10.71 -7.44
N ASN A 65 -1.73 9.68 -6.88
CA ASN A 65 -2.69 9.85 -5.79
C ASN A 65 -2.03 9.65 -4.43
N GLU A 66 -2.37 10.52 -3.50
CA GLU A 66 -2.01 10.43 -2.10
C GLU A 66 -2.98 11.27 -1.26
N PHE A 67 -2.92 11.17 0.07
CA PHE A 67 -3.74 11.99 0.96
C PHE A 67 -3.48 13.49 0.79
N PRO A 68 -4.47 14.36 1.11
CA PRO A 68 -4.35 15.81 0.90
C PRO A 68 -3.18 16.49 1.62
N GLY A 69 -2.68 15.91 2.71
CA GLY A 69 -1.51 16.43 3.45
C GLY A 69 -0.16 16.07 2.84
N TYR A 70 -0.11 15.24 1.80
CA TYR A 70 1.13 14.79 1.20
C TYR A 70 1.88 15.91 0.46
N ASP A 71 3.20 15.97 0.60
CA ASP A 71 4.06 16.96 -0.08
C ASP A 71 4.39 16.56 -1.52
N PHE A 72 3.45 16.78 -2.43
CA PHE A 72 3.69 16.62 -3.87
C PHE A 72 4.81 17.50 -4.42
N ASN A 73 5.15 18.61 -3.76
CA ASN A 73 6.22 19.50 -4.24
C ASN A 73 7.58 18.81 -4.21
N THR A 74 7.84 17.96 -3.23
CA THR A 74 9.08 17.17 -3.19
C THR A 74 9.16 16.23 -4.38
N VAL A 75 8.06 15.58 -4.77
CA VAL A 75 8.01 14.74 -5.97
C VAL A 75 8.24 15.57 -7.23
N PHE A 76 7.54 16.70 -7.38
CA PHE A 76 7.67 17.54 -8.56
C PHE A 76 9.06 18.15 -8.73
N LYS A 77 9.77 18.46 -7.65
CA LYS A 77 11.17 18.91 -7.70
C LYS A 77 12.12 17.83 -8.23
N SER A 78 11.80 16.54 -8.07
CA SER A 78 12.61 15.43 -8.57
C SER A 78 12.35 15.07 -10.03
N LEU A 79 11.31 15.64 -10.67
CA LEU A 79 10.94 15.31 -12.05
C LEU A 79 12.02 15.57 -13.09
N PRO A 80 12.81 16.67 -13.05
CA PRO A 80 13.86 16.88 -14.02
C PRO A 80 14.88 15.73 -14.08
N ASP A 81 15.39 15.32 -12.92
CA ASP A 81 16.35 14.21 -12.80
C ASP A 81 15.72 12.88 -13.21
N TYR A 82 14.44 12.69 -12.86
CA TYR A 82 13.69 11.52 -13.28
C TYR A 82 13.54 11.43 -14.81
N LEU A 83 13.18 12.52 -15.48
CA LEU A 83 13.00 12.54 -16.93
C LEU A 83 14.31 12.30 -17.67
N GLU A 84 15.43 12.81 -17.16
CA GLU A 84 16.77 12.56 -17.71
C GLU A 84 17.11 11.07 -17.62
N LYS A 85 16.96 10.46 -16.47
CA LYS A 85 17.17 9.01 -16.27
C LYS A 85 16.25 8.15 -17.14
N LEU A 86 14.98 8.52 -17.25
CA LEU A 86 14.03 7.82 -18.12
C LEU A 86 14.48 7.88 -19.60
N GLN A 87 14.95 9.03 -20.05
CA GLN A 87 15.45 9.18 -21.43
C GLN A 87 16.70 8.32 -21.69
N GLU A 88 17.63 8.25 -20.73
CA GLU A 88 18.79 7.37 -20.79
C GLU A 88 18.37 5.88 -20.84
N GLU A 89 17.42 5.49 -20.01
CA GLU A 89 16.93 4.11 -19.93
C GLU A 89 16.22 3.65 -21.20
N ILE A 90 15.45 4.52 -21.84
CA ILE A 90 14.77 4.24 -23.13
C ILE A 90 15.81 4.11 -24.27
N GLY A 91 17.01 4.66 -24.10
CA GLY A 91 18.10 4.54 -25.08
C GLY A 91 17.87 5.32 -26.38
N SER A 92 17.00 6.30 -26.37
CA SER A 92 16.64 7.07 -27.56
C SER A 92 17.03 8.55 -27.42
N ASN A 93 18.06 8.97 -28.13
CA ASN A 93 18.35 10.39 -28.35
C ASN A 93 17.43 11.03 -29.41
N SER A 94 16.54 10.26 -30.01
CA SER A 94 15.78 10.67 -31.20
C SER A 94 14.41 11.27 -30.87
N PHE A 95 13.89 11.07 -29.66
CA PHE A 95 12.64 11.68 -29.25
C PHE A 95 12.62 11.98 -27.74
N ARG A 96 11.89 13.04 -27.38
CA ARG A 96 11.61 13.37 -25.99
C ARG A 96 10.31 12.67 -25.55
N PRO A 97 10.31 11.93 -24.43
CA PRO A 97 9.09 11.34 -23.90
C PRO A 97 8.01 12.40 -23.66
N LEU A 98 6.80 12.16 -24.16
CA LEU A 98 5.63 13.00 -23.89
C LEU A 98 4.96 12.46 -22.60
N LEU A 99 5.49 12.87 -21.47
CA LEU A 99 5.06 12.42 -20.14
C LEU A 99 4.58 13.62 -19.32
N TYR A 100 3.33 13.58 -18.90
CA TYR A 100 2.67 14.56 -18.06
C TYR A 100 2.35 13.94 -16.70
N ILE A 101 2.86 14.52 -15.62
CA ILE A 101 2.67 14.01 -14.26
C ILE A 101 1.93 15.05 -13.44
N SER A 102 0.88 14.62 -12.74
CA SER A 102 0.02 15.46 -11.90
C SER A 102 -0.27 14.79 -10.56
N GLY A 103 -0.30 15.57 -9.49
CA GLY A 103 -0.78 15.13 -8.17
C GLY A 103 -2.30 15.19 -8.10
N VAL A 104 -2.90 14.18 -7.49
CA VAL A 104 -4.34 14.09 -7.26
C VAL A 104 -4.57 13.77 -5.78
N PRO A 105 -4.72 14.79 -4.91
CA PRO A 105 -4.96 14.56 -3.49
C PRO A 105 -6.40 14.04 -3.28
N GLY A 106 -6.52 13.03 -2.41
CA GLY A 106 -7.83 12.49 -2.00
C GLY A 106 -7.75 11.03 -1.59
N PRO A 107 -8.77 10.54 -0.85
CA PRO A 107 -8.83 9.17 -0.39
C PRO A 107 -9.03 8.21 -1.57
N CYS A 108 -8.22 7.16 -1.64
CA CYS A 108 -8.23 6.21 -2.75
C CYS A 108 -9.57 5.45 -2.90
N HIS A 109 -10.37 5.38 -1.84
CA HIS A 109 -11.67 4.71 -1.84
C HIS A 109 -12.77 5.52 -2.56
N GLU A 110 -12.55 6.83 -2.76
CA GLU A 110 -13.53 7.73 -3.40
C GLU A 110 -13.25 7.91 -4.89
N ARG A 111 -14.21 8.52 -5.59
CA ARG A 111 -14.00 8.94 -6.98
C ARG A 111 -13.07 10.13 -7.06
N LEU A 112 -12.00 9.97 -7.84
CA LEU A 112 -10.96 10.98 -8.03
C LEU A 112 -10.81 11.42 -9.48
N PHE A 113 -11.33 10.64 -10.44
CA PHE A 113 -11.14 10.87 -11.86
C PHE A 113 -12.46 10.93 -12.63
N PRO A 114 -12.48 11.59 -13.78
CA PRO A 114 -13.63 11.56 -14.69
C PRO A 114 -13.99 10.14 -15.13
N SER A 115 -15.26 9.93 -15.48
CA SER A 115 -15.72 8.63 -15.96
C SER A 115 -14.95 8.21 -17.21
N LYS A 116 -14.51 6.94 -17.23
CA LYS A 116 -13.82 6.31 -18.37
C LYS A 116 -12.60 7.12 -18.85
N SER A 117 -11.79 7.60 -17.92
CA SER A 117 -10.59 8.38 -18.21
C SER A 117 -9.28 7.63 -17.96
N LEU A 118 -9.31 6.54 -17.19
CA LEU A 118 -8.11 5.78 -16.84
C LEU A 118 -7.97 4.52 -17.71
N HIS A 119 -6.81 4.33 -18.29
CA HIS A 119 -6.48 3.10 -19.04
C HIS A 119 -5.81 2.06 -18.15
N PHE A 120 -5.00 2.53 -17.20
CA PHE A 120 -4.28 1.67 -16.27
C PHE A 120 -4.29 2.24 -14.85
N VAL A 121 -4.48 1.37 -13.88
CA VAL A 121 -4.40 1.71 -12.45
C VAL A 121 -3.36 0.82 -11.79
N HIS A 122 -2.46 1.44 -11.06
CA HIS A 122 -1.53 0.76 -10.16
C HIS A 122 -1.82 1.18 -8.72
N SER A 123 -1.70 0.25 -7.78
CA SER A 123 -1.73 0.53 -6.35
C SER A 123 -0.78 -0.40 -5.62
N SER A 124 0.05 0.17 -4.75
CA SER A 124 1.02 -0.61 -3.97
C SER A 124 0.85 -0.35 -2.48
N SER A 125 0.37 -1.38 -1.76
CA SER A 125 0.16 -1.39 -0.29
C SER A 125 -0.83 -0.37 0.26
N THR A 126 -1.40 0.51 -0.55
CA THR A 126 -2.35 1.54 -0.16
C THR A 126 -3.65 0.95 0.37
N LEU A 127 -4.15 -0.12 -0.27
CA LEU A 127 -5.43 -0.74 0.05
C LEU A 127 -5.41 -1.59 1.34
N ASN A 128 -4.28 -1.68 2.00
CA ASN A 128 -4.19 -2.22 3.35
C ASN A 128 -4.63 -1.19 4.40
N TRP A 129 -4.51 0.10 4.11
CA TRP A 129 -4.93 1.18 4.99
C TRP A 129 -6.44 1.37 4.87
N LEU A 130 -7.12 1.30 6.01
CA LEU A 130 -8.55 1.50 6.10
C LEU A 130 -8.88 2.99 6.07
N SER A 131 -10.05 3.34 5.56
CA SER A 131 -10.53 4.73 5.53
C SER A 131 -10.69 5.33 6.93
N GLN A 132 -10.91 4.48 7.92
CA GLN A 132 -11.05 4.82 9.33
C GLN A 132 -10.79 3.62 10.22
N VAL A 133 -10.54 3.87 11.49
CA VAL A 133 -10.64 2.83 12.53
C VAL A 133 -12.07 2.27 12.53
N PRO A 134 -12.25 0.94 12.61
CA PRO A 134 -13.61 0.36 12.67
C PRO A 134 -14.45 1.03 13.76
N PRO A 135 -15.66 1.54 13.43
CA PRO A 135 -16.47 2.32 14.37
C PRO A 135 -16.80 1.57 15.67
N GLU A 136 -16.92 0.25 15.59
CA GLU A 136 -17.20 -0.61 16.73
C GLU A 136 -16.09 -0.58 17.81
N LEU A 137 -14.86 -0.25 17.40
CA LEU A 137 -13.71 -0.13 18.31
C LEU A 137 -13.63 1.25 18.97
N SER A 138 -14.38 2.21 18.46
CA SER A 138 -14.45 3.60 18.94
C SER A 138 -15.76 3.88 19.68
N ASP A 139 -16.62 2.88 19.89
CA ASP A 139 -17.92 3.02 20.52
C ASP A 139 -17.78 3.43 21.99
N ARG A 140 -18.39 4.58 22.33
CA ARG A 140 -18.39 5.13 23.68
C ARG A 140 -19.23 4.31 24.67
N GLU A 141 -20.18 3.51 24.19
CA GLU A 141 -21.02 2.65 25.05
C GLU A 141 -20.32 1.35 25.42
N ASN A 142 -19.38 0.90 24.59
CA ASN A 142 -18.55 -0.27 24.87
C ASN A 142 -17.08 0.04 24.60
N PRO A 143 -16.52 1.05 25.29
CA PRO A 143 -15.14 1.45 25.08
C PRO A 143 -14.23 0.28 25.44
N LEU A 144 -13.20 0.04 24.64
CA LEU A 144 -12.10 -0.81 25.05
C LEU A 144 -12.25 -2.31 24.73
N ILE A 145 -13.03 -2.69 23.71
CA ILE A 145 -13.04 -4.08 23.21
C ILE A 145 -11.61 -4.54 22.84
N ASN A 146 -10.78 -3.59 22.37
CA ASN A 146 -9.37 -3.83 22.00
C ASN A 146 -8.36 -3.14 22.95
N LYS A 147 -8.73 -2.93 24.23
CA LYS A 147 -7.91 -2.21 25.22
C LYS A 147 -6.45 -2.71 25.26
N ARG A 148 -5.50 -1.77 25.21
CA ARG A 148 -4.04 -2.01 25.19
C ARG A 148 -3.54 -2.84 24.02
N LYS A 149 -4.38 -3.03 22.99
CA LYS A 149 -4.03 -3.69 21.73
C LYS A 149 -4.22 -2.68 20.62
N VAL A 150 -3.17 -2.40 19.91
CA VAL A 150 -3.19 -1.39 18.82
C VAL A 150 -3.74 -1.95 17.51
N PHE A 151 -3.88 -3.29 17.42
CA PHE A 151 -4.31 -4.01 16.23
C PHE A 151 -4.96 -5.37 16.60
N ILE A 152 -5.32 -6.18 15.61
CA ILE A 152 -5.72 -7.57 15.82
C ILE A 152 -4.55 -8.33 16.46
N SER A 153 -4.78 -8.91 17.63
CA SER A 153 -3.77 -9.67 18.38
C SER A 153 -4.19 -11.11 18.60
N LYS A 154 -3.28 -11.96 19.08
CA LYS A 154 -3.58 -13.36 19.40
C LYS A 154 -4.69 -13.54 20.47
N THR A 155 -4.83 -12.58 21.36
CA THR A 155 -5.83 -12.58 22.44
C THR A 155 -7.08 -11.78 22.10
N ARG A 156 -7.36 -11.56 20.81
CA ARG A 156 -8.51 -10.80 20.30
C ARG A 156 -9.84 -11.47 20.59
N THR A 157 -10.88 -10.66 20.62
CA THR A 157 -12.26 -11.15 20.56
C THR A 157 -12.71 -11.32 19.10
N PRO A 158 -13.67 -12.21 18.83
CA PRO A 158 -14.24 -12.35 17.48
C PRO A 158 -14.84 -11.06 16.93
N GLU A 159 -15.33 -10.18 17.81
CA GLU A 159 -15.91 -8.88 17.47
C GLU A 159 -14.87 -7.95 16.85
N VAL A 160 -13.65 -7.89 17.40
CA VAL A 160 -12.54 -7.10 16.84
C VAL A 160 -12.21 -7.55 15.41
N ILE A 161 -12.10 -8.87 15.21
CA ILE A 161 -11.83 -9.43 13.87
C ILE A 161 -12.92 -9.02 12.88
N LYS A 162 -14.19 -9.19 13.25
CA LYS A 162 -15.33 -8.87 12.40
C LYS A 162 -15.38 -7.38 12.05
N ALA A 163 -15.07 -6.51 13.01
CA ALA A 163 -15.05 -5.07 12.80
C ALA A 163 -14.00 -4.67 11.75
N TYR A 164 -12.76 -5.14 11.88
CA TYR A 164 -11.70 -4.89 10.89
C TYR A 164 -12.03 -5.47 9.52
N GLN A 165 -12.55 -6.71 9.47
CA GLN A 165 -12.94 -7.35 8.23
C GLN A 165 -14.07 -6.60 7.52
N ALA A 166 -15.10 -6.17 8.26
CA ALA A 166 -16.22 -5.41 7.70
C ALA A 166 -15.77 -4.05 7.15
N GLN A 167 -14.87 -3.36 7.86
CA GLN A 167 -14.33 -2.09 7.39
C GLN A 167 -13.51 -2.30 6.11
N PHE A 168 -12.63 -3.30 6.05
CA PHE A 168 -11.88 -3.62 4.82
C PHE A 168 -12.81 -3.93 3.65
N GLN A 169 -13.83 -4.77 3.86
CA GLN A 169 -14.80 -5.11 2.81
C GLN A 169 -15.52 -3.87 2.29
N SER A 170 -15.94 -2.97 3.18
CA SER A 170 -16.58 -1.70 2.82
C SER A 170 -15.66 -0.82 1.99
N ASP A 171 -14.40 -0.65 2.43
CA ASP A 171 -13.42 0.21 1.77
C ASP A 171 -13.01 -0.34 0.41
N PHE A 172 -12.76 -1.66 0.33
CA PHE A 172 -12.37 -2.31 -0.92
C PHE A 172 -13.52 -2.32 -1.93
N ALA A 173 -14.78 -2.51 -1.47
CA ALA A 173 -15.95 -2.36 -2.32
C ALA A 173 -16.09 -0.94 -2.87
N SER A 174 -15.90 0.09 -2.03
CA SER A 174 -15.94 1.51 -2.44
C SER A 174 -14.83 1.85 -3.43
N PHE A 175 -13.63 1.31 -3.23
CA PHE A 175 -12.52 1.42 -4.19
C PHE A 175 -12.90 0.83 -5.54
N LEU A 176 -13.38 -0.41 -5.58
CA LEU A 176 -13.78 -1.08 -6.81
C LEU A 176 -14.93 -0.36 -7.52
N GLU A 177 -15.92 0.14 -6.78
CA GLU A 177 -17.03 0.93 -7.33
C GLU A 177 -16.52 2.19 -8.02
N SER A 178 -15.69 2.98 -7.32
CA SER A 178 -15.09 4.20 -7.87
C SER A 178 -14.27 3.91 -9.14
N ARG A 179 -13.45 2.88 -9.11
CA ARG A 179 -12.63 2.46 -10.28
C ARG A 179 -13.48 1.92 -11.43
N SER A 180 -14.63 1.30 -11.12
CA SER A 180 -15.53 0.80 -12.17
C SER A 180 -16.09 1.90 -13.06
N GLU A 181 -16.24 3.11 -12.52
CA GLU A 181 -16.68 4.27 -13.28
C GLU A 181 -15.52 4.98 -14.01
N GLU A 182 -14.33 5.02 -13.42
CA GLU A 182 -13.20 5.78 -13.92
C GLU A 182 -12.38 5.05 -14.97
N VAL A 183 -12.29 3.72 -14.88
CA VAL A 183 -11.52 2.90 -15.78
C VAL A 183 -12.31 2.64 -17.08
N VAL A 184 -11.65 2.81 -18.22
CA VAL A 184 -12.25 2.51 -19.54
C VAL A 184 -12.57 1.01 -19.65
N PRO A 185 -13.58 0.61 -20.44
CA PRO A 185 -13.78 -0.81 -20.77
C PRO A 185 -12.50 -1.42 -21.37
N GLY A 186 -12.09 -2.57 -20.89
CA GLY A 186 -10.83 -3.21 -21.26
C GLY A 186 -9.59 -2.65 -20.55
N GLY A 187 -9.73 -1.55 -19.82
CA GLY A 187 -8.66 -1.01 -18.95
C GLY A 187 -8.31 -1.97 -17.83
N ARG A 188 -7.11 -1.85 -17.29
CA ARG A 188 -6.57 -2.82 -16.35
C ARG A 188 -6.12 -2.19 -15.04
N MET A 189 -6.16 -2.97 -13.98
CA MET A 189 -5.60 -2.59 -12.69
C MET A 189 -4.63 -3.66 -12.19
N VAL A 190 -3.52 -3.22 -11.60
CA VAL A 190 -2.61 -4.08 -10.84
C VAL A 190 -2.52 -3.54 -9.42
N LEU A 191 -2.98 -4.35 -8.48
CA LEU A 191 -3.07 -4.02 -7.06
C LEU A 191 -2.12 -4.93 -6.29
N THR A 192 -1.22 -4.34 -5.52
CA THR A 192 -0.39 -5.10 -4.58
C THR A 192 -0.81 -4.79 -3.16
N LEU A 193 -1.01 -5.85 -2.38
CA LEU A 193 -1.43 -5.77 -0.97
C LEU A 193 -0.58 -6.71 -0.13
N ARG A 194 -0.33 -6.33 1.10
CA ARG A 194 0.05 -7.32 2.12
C ARG A 194 -1.18 -8.14 2.48
N GLY A 195 -0.97 -9.40 2.73
CA GLY A 195 -2.06 -10.30 3.02
C GLY A 195 -1.62 -11.51 3.84
N ARG A 196 -2.54 -12.43 4.05
CA ARG A 196 -2.29 -13.65 4.81
C ARG A 196 -2.71 -14.89 4.01
N THR A 197 -2.05 -16.00 4.28
CA THR A 197 -2.33 -17.29 3.62
C THR A 197 -3.41 -18.11 4.32
N THR A 198 -3.86 -17.68 5.49
CA THR A 198 -4.85 -18.38 6.31
C THR A 198 -6.09 -17.53 6.53
N PRO A 199 -7.28 -18.14 6.70
CA PRO A 199 -8.50 -17.40 7.03
C PRO A 199 -8.41 -16.67 8.38
N ASP A 200 -7.61 -17.17 9.32
CA ASP A 200 -7.38 -16.53 10.62
C ASP A 200 -6.57 -15.23 10.44
N PRO A 201 -7.12 -14.05 10.76
CA PRO A 201 -6.43 -12.78 10.59
C PRO A 201 -5.35 -12.49 11.64
N ALA A 202 -5.16 -13.37 12.62
CA ALA A 202 -4.06 -13.27 13.57
C ALA A 202 -3.24 -14.58 13.64
N PRO A 203 -2.71 -15.07 12.52
CA PRO A 203 -1.75 -16.15 12.55
C PRO A 203 -0.50 -15.67 13.32
N ASP A 204 0.21 -16.62 13.93
CA ASP A 204 1.36 -16.34 14.82
C ASP A 204 2.46 -15.43 14.25
N LYS A 205 2.45 -15.17 12.95
CA LYS A 205 3.52 -14.47 12.24
C LYS A 205 3.14 -13.11 11.65
N SER A 206 1.89 -12.84 11.31
CA SER A 206 1.49 -11.61 10.61
C SER A 206 1.30 -10.39 11.50
N CYS A 207 1.03 -10.59 12.79
CA CYS A 207 0.76 -9.49 13.73
C CYS A 207 1.99 -9.02 14.51
N LEU A 208 3.16 -9.65 14.35
CA LEU A 208 4.35 -9.41 15.18
C LEU A 208 4.80 -7.95 15.20
N LEU A 209 4.78 -7.28 14.06
CA LEU A 209 5.17 -5.87 13.98
C LEU A 209 4.28 -5.00 14.86
N TRP A 210 2.97 -5.23 14.79
CA TRP A 210 1.97 -4.52 15.58
C TRP A 210 1.99 -4.90 17.05
N ASP A 211 2.32 -6.16 17.37
CA ASP A 211 2.54 -6.60 18.74
C ASP A 211 3.78 -5.91 19.34
N TYR A 212 4.88 -5.76 18.58
CA TYR A 212 6.06 -5.00 19.02
C TYR A 212 5.77 -3.52 19.21
N LEU A 213 5.01 -2.90 18.30
CA LEU A 213 4.57 -1.52 18.48
C LEU A 213 3.70 -1.37 19.74
N GLY A 214 2.72 -2.27 19.90
CA GLY A 214 1.87 -2.28 21.09
C GLY A 214 2.66 -2.43 22.39
N GLN A 215 3.68 -3.30 22.40
CA GLN A 215 4.58 -3.46 23.56
C GLN A 215 5.40 -2.17 23.82
N ALA A 216 5.95 -1.58 22.77
CA ALA A 216 6.73 -0.35 22.91
C ALA A 216 5.89 0.80 23.49
N LEU A 217 4.64 0.95 23.00
CA LEU A 217 3.72 1.97 23.52
C LEU A 217 3.34 1.70 24.99
N GLN A 218 3.09 0.44 25.37
CA GLN A 218 2.84 0.08 26.78
C GLN A 218 4.03 0.43 27.67
N ASP A 219 5.25 0.17 27.22
CA ASP A 219 6.47 0.51 27.97
C ASP A 219 6.63 2.02 28.15
N LEU A 220 6.23 2.82 27.14
CA LEU A 220 6.24 4.29 27.22
C LEU A 220 5.15 4.82 28.16
N VAL A 221 3.99 4.16 28.25
CA VAL A 221 2.97 4.46 29.28
C VAL A 221 3.53 4.20 30.67
N GLN A 222 4.21 3.06 30.90
CA GLN A 222 4.83 2.75 32.19
C GLN A 222 5.89 3.77 32.60
N LYS A 223 6.60 4.39 31.63
CA LYS A 223 7.56 5.46 31.86
C LYS A 223 6.91 6.85 32.05
N GLY A 224 5.58 6.94 31.91
CA GLY A 224 4.84 8.19 32.02
C GLY A 224 5.03 9.15 30.85
N LEU A 225 5.49 8.64 29.70
CA LEU A 225 5.70 9.42 28.47
C LEU A 225 4.45 9.46 27.59
N ILE A 226 3.54 8.51 27.76
CA ILE A 226 2.23 8.43 27.09
C ILE A 226 1.16 8.24 28.15
N GLU A 227 0.02 8.91 28.00
CA GLU A 227 -1.15 8.71 28.83
C GLU A 227 -1.81 7.35 28.53
N GLU A 228 -2.19 6.60 29.56
CA GLU A 228 -2.82 5.27 29.39
C GLU A 228 -4.10 5.35 28.55
N GLU A 229 -4.92 6.39 28.74
CA GLU A 229 -6.17 6.60 28.00
C GLU A 229 -5.92 6.74 26.48
N LYS A 230 -4.83 7.39 26.09
CA LYS A 230 -4.45 7.51 24.68
C LYS A 230 -4.11 6.14 24.08
N LEU A 231 -3.38 5.28 24.80
CA LEU A 231 -3.10 3.94 24.34
C LEU A 231 -4.36 3.07 24.28
N ASP A 232 -5.23 3.19 25.27
CA ASP A 232 -6.46 2.40 25.35
C ASP A 232 -7.44 2.66 24.19
N THR A 233 -7.38 3.88 23.61
CA THR A 233 -8.24 4.31 22.50
C THR A 233 -7.58 4.22 21.13
N TYR A 234 -6.29 3.89 21.08
CA TYR A 234 -5.55 3.81 19.84
C TYR A 234 -5.76 2.47 19.12
N ASN A 235 -6.17 2.53 17.87
CA ASN A 235 -6.30 1.38 16.99
C ASN A 235 -5.75 1.77 15.60
N ILE A 236 -4.97 0.87 15.02
CA ILE A 236 -4.36 1.08 13.71
C ILE A 236 -5.39 0.78 12.61
N PRO A 237 -5.68 1.72 11.70
CA PRO A 237 -6.61 1.51 10.60
C PRO A 237 -5.96 0.72 9.46
N TYR A 238 -5.59 -0.52 9.72
CA TYR A 238 -4.84 -1.38 8.79
C TYR A 238 -5.45 -2.76 8.74
N TYR A 239 -5.40 -3.44 7.58
CA TYR A 239 -5.86 -4.82 7.45
C TYR A 239 -5.07 -5.60 6.40
N GLU A 240 -4.76 -6.84 6.70
CA GLU A 240 -4.16 -7.79 5.78
C GLU A 240 -5.21 -8.80 5.34
N PRO A 241 -5.77 -8.69 4.14
CA PRO A 241 -6.83 -9.58 3.68
C PRO A 241 -6.31 -11.00 3.40
N TYR A 242 -7.24 -11.96 3.43
CA TYR A 242 -7.07 -13.30 2.88
C TYR A 242 -7.49 -13.31 1.40
N THR A 243 -6.91 -14.19 0.61
CA THR A 243 -7.15 -14.24 -0.85
C THR A 243 -8.62 -14.34 -1.22
N GLU A 244 -9.41 -15.13 -0.48
CA GLU A 244 -10.82 -15.33 -0.76
C GLU A 244 -11.67 -14.08 -0.44
N GLU A 245 -11.23 -13.23 0.48
CA GLU A 245 -11.89 -11.94 0.77
C GLU A 245 -11.76 -11.00 -0.44
N ILE A 246 -10.56 -10.93 -1.05
CA ILE A 246 -10.33 -10.14 -2.26
C ILE A 246 -11.17 -10.66 -3.44
N LYS A 247 -11.15 -11.97 -3.68
CA LYS A 247 -11.91 -12.60 -4.76
C LYS A 247 -13.41 -12.36 -4.61
N ALA A 248 -13.93 -12.55 -3.39
CA ALA A 248 -15.35 -12.36 -3.11
C ALA A 248 -15.83 -10.93 -3.38
N GLU A 249 -15.06 -9.90 -3.00
CA GLU A 249 -15.45 -8.52 -3.26
C GLU A 249 -15.33 -8.14 -4.75
N ILE A 250 -14.33 -8.66 -5.49
CA ILE A 250 -14.23 -8.46 -6.95
C ILE A 250 -15.42 -9.11 -7.67
N GLU A 251 -15.78 -10.34 -7.28
CA GLU A 251 -16.92 -11.06 -7.85
C GLU A 251 -18.25 -10.37 -7.56
N LYS A 252 -18.45 -9.94 -6.31
CA LYS A 252 -19.64 -9.24 -5.83
C LYS A 252 -19.85 -7.91 -6.55
N GLN A 253 -18.79 -7.11 -6.75
CA GLN A 253 -18.86 -5.84 -7.46
C GLN A 253 -19.19 -6.05 -8.95
N GLY A 254 -18.68 -7.11 -9.57
CA GLY A 254 -19.11 -7.64 -10.87
C GLY A 254 -18.61 -6.90 -12.11
N SER A 255 -18.05 -5.69 -12.00
CA SER A 255 -17.57 -4.89 -13.15
C SER A 255 -16.17 -5.26 -13.62
N PHE A 256 -15.46 -6.09 -12.84
CA PHE A 256 -14.11 -6.52 -13.16
C PHE A 256 -14.05 -8.04 -13.35
N THR A 257 -13.12 -8.46 -14.20
CA THR A 257 -12.69 -9.85 -14.31
C THR A 257 -11.38 -9.99 -13.55
N LEU A 258 -11.27 -10.95 -12.65
CA LEU A 258 -10.01 -11.30 -12.00
C LEU A 258 -9.16 -12.09 -13.01
N ASP A 259 -8.06 -11.50 -13.50
CA ASP A 259 -7.16 -12.16 -14.45
C ASP A 259 -6.13 -13.02 -13.72
N HIS A 260 -5.47 -12.45 -12.72
CA HIS A 260 -4.42 -13.11 -11.94
C HIS A 260 -4.47 -12.69 -10.47
N LEU A 261 -4.19 -13.65 -9.59
CA LEU A 261 -3.87 -13.42 -8.19
C LEU A 261 -2.63 -14.25 -7.86
N VAL A 262 -1.51 -13.57 -7.64
CA VAL A 262 -0.21 -14.19 -7.35
C VAL A 262 0.14 -13.93 -5.90
N ILE A 263 0.54 -14.99 -5.20
CA ILE A 263 1.00 -14.93 -3.81
C ILE A 263 2.52 -14.97 -3.83
N ASN A 264 3.15 -13.96 -3.25
CA ASN A 264 4.59 -13.89 -3.05
C ASN A 264 4.90 -13.86 -1.56
N SER A 265 5.84 -14.69 -1.14
CA SER A 265 6.44 -14.62 0.18
C SER A 265 7.78 -13.92 0.06
N ILE A 266 7.97 -12.87 0.85
CA ILE A 266 9.22 -12.12 0.91
C ILE A 266 9.77 -12.31 2.33
N PRO A 267 10.99 -12.85 2.50
CA PRO A 267 11.59 -12.89 3.82
C PRO A 267 11.63 -11.49 4.43
N TRP A 268 11.09 -11.32 5.61
CA TRP A 268 11.08 -10.01 6.29
C TRP A 268 12.49 -9.48 6.52
N CYS A 269 13.46 -10.40 6.52
CA CYS A 269 14.83 -10.09 6.82
C CYS A 269 15.82 -10.97 6.00
N GLU A 270 15.84 -10.77 4.68
CA GLU A 270 16.62 -11.61 3.75
C GLU A 270 18.15 -11.63 4.02
N LYS A 271 18.70 -10.70 4.79
CA LYS A 271 20.15 -10.56 5.02
C LYS A 271 20.51 -9.96 6.39
N ALA A 272 19.62 -9.98 7.36
CA ALA A 272 19.99 -9.51 8.68
C ALA A 272 20.85 -10.58 9.37
N THR A 273 22.15 -10.45 9.23
CA THR A 273 23.12 -11.24 9.98
C THR A 273 23.33 -10.72 11.39
N THR A 274 22.78 -9.55 11.70
CA THR A 274 22.87 -8.90 13.01
C THR A 274 21.54 -8.28 13.43
N THR A 275 21.30 -8.21 14.73
CA THR A 275 20.17 -7.52 15.35
C THR A 275 20.03 -6.06 14.86
N ALA A 276 21.15 -5.36 14.64
CA ALA A 276 21.17 -4.00 14.12
C ALA A 276 20.58 -3.90 12.69
N GLN A 277 20.76 -4.92 11.86
CA GLN A 277 20.17 -4.96 10.51
C GLN A 277 18.67 -5.25 10.58
N MET A 278 18.21 -6.09 11.52
CA MET A 278 16.80 -6.34 11.75
C MET A 278 16.07 -5.06 12.20
N ILE A 279 16.70 -4.33 13.12
CA ILE A 279 16.21 -3.02 13.59
C ILE A 279 16.15 -2.02 12.43
N GLY A 280 17.23 -1.92 11.64
CA GLY A 280 17.29 -1.05 10.47
C GLY A 280 16.20 -1.37 9.44
N ASN A 281 15.96 -2.65 9.17
CA ASN A 281 14.91 -3.07 8.22
C ASN A 281 13.51 -2.82 8.76
N ALA A 282 13.27 -3.01 10.05
CA ALA A 282 11.98 -2.68 10.69
C ALA A 282 11.75 -1.16 10.74
N ALA A 283 12.77 -0.38 11.11
CA ALA A 283 12.69 1.07 11.14
C ALA A 283 12.54 1.70 9.75
N THR A 284 13.05 1.04 8.70
CA THR A 284 12.88 1.45 7.30
C THR A 284 11.65 0.81 6.65
N SER A 285 10.90 -0.04 7.36
CA SER A 285 9.62 -0.54 6.89
C SER A 285 8.70 0.65 6.66
N THR A 286 8.32 0.90 5.42
CA THR A 286 7.40 1.97 5.01
C THR A 286 6.14 1.97 5.87
N THR A 287 5.63 0.78 6.18
CA THR A 287 4.42 0.60 6.98
C THR A 287 4.55 1.15 8.41
N VAL A 288 5.70 0.97 9.08
CA VAL A 288 5.92 1.53 10.43
C VAL A 288 6.08 3.05 10.38
N HIS A 289 6.74 3.55 9.35
CA HIS A 289 6.94 4.99 9.19
C HIS A 289 5.61 5.70 8.92
N GLU A 290 4.80 5.19 8.01
CA GLU A 290 3.46 5.70 7.71
C GLU A 290 2.56 5.66 8.96
N GLU A 291 2.60 4.55 9.73
CA GLU A 291 1.85 4.44 10.97
C GLU A 291 2.30 5.43 12.04
N LEU A 292 3.59 5.68 12.17
CA LEU A 292 4.09 6.63 13.15
C LEU A 292 3.79 8.08 12.77
N GLU A 293 3.68 8.40 11.48
CA GLU A 293 3.15 9.68 11.03
C GLU A 293 1.68 9.83 11.42
N ILE A 294 0.85 8.78 11.20
CA ILE A 294 -0.56 8.76 11.63
C ILE A 294 -0.66 8.79 13.16
N GLY A 295 0.16 7.98 13.85
CA GLY A 295 0.24 7.92 15.31
C GLY A 295 0.69 9.23 15.94
N SER A 296 1.46 10.05 15.23
CA SER A 296 1.88 11.39 15.71
C SER A 296 0.69 12.32 15.93
N LEU A 297 -0.39 12.17 15.18
CA LEU A 297 -1.62 12.93 15.39
C LEU A 297 -2.34 12.53 16.68
N HIS A 298 -2.20 11.27 17.10
CA HIS A 298 -2.86 10.74 18.31
C HIS A 298 -2.03 10.96 19.58
N PHE A 299 -0.73 10.68 19.53
CA PHE A 299 0.16 10.74 20.69
C PHE A 299 0.93 12.06 20.83
N GLY A 300 1.09 12.81 19.76
CA GLY A 300 1.95 13.99 19.65
C GLY A 300 3.24 13.67 18.89
N SER A 301 3.72 14.65 18.10
CA SER A 301 4.93 14.45 17.27
C SER A 301 6.21 14.29 18.09
N GLU A 302 6.24 14.82 19.32
CA GLU A 302 7.38 14.73 20.23
C GLU A 302 7.67 13.32 20.73
N ILE A 303 6.70 12.40 20.64
CA ILE A 303 6.88 11.01 21.10
C ILE A 303 7.44 10.08 20.03
N VAL A 304 7.37 10.46 18.76
CA VAL A 304 7.70 9.60 17.60
C VAL A 304 9.09 8.98 17.72
N ASP A 305 10.12 9.77 18.00
CA ASP A 305 11.49 9.28 18.16
C ASP A 305 11.61 8.26 19.30
N SER A 306 10.91 8.50 20.41
CA SER A 306 10.89 7.58 21.56
C SER A 306 10.20 6.27 21.23
N VAL A 307 9.13 6.31 20.43
CA VAL A 307 8.44 5.11 19.95
C VAL A 307 9.36 4.31 19.01
N PHE A 308 9.99 4.95 18.02
CA PHE A 308 10.95 4.30 17.12
C PHE A 308 12.09 3.62 17.87
N GLN A 309 12.71 4.34 18.80
CA GLN A 309 13.77 3.79 19.61
C GLN A 309 13.27 2.57 20.39
N ARG A 310 12.10 2.67 21.05
CA ARG A 310 11.60 1.55 21.86
C ARG A 310 11.15 0.36 21.04
N VAL A 311 10.51 0.56 19.88
CA VAL A 311 10.19 -0.53 18.93
C VAL A 311 11.47 -1.26 18.51
N SER A 312 12.53 -0.50 18.19
CA SER A 312 13.83 -1.07 17.82
C SER A 312 14.43 -1.93 18.93
N GLU A 313 14.35 -1.49 20.19
CA GLU A 313 14.80 -2.25 21.35
C GLU A 313 13.98 -3.54 21.57
N VAL A 314 12.64 -3.45 21.41
CA VAL A 314 11.74 -4.61 21.55
C VAL A 314 12.05 -5.67 20.47
N ILE A 315 12.23 -5.24 19.22
CA ILE A 315 12.61 -6.13 18.11
C ILE A 315 13.97 -6.77 18.38
N ALA A 316 14.94 -6.01 18.88
CA ALA A 316 16.28 -6.53 19.23
C ALA A 316 16.22 -7.64 20.26
N LEU A 317 15.43 -7.45 21.32
CA LEU A 317 15.23 -8.46 22.37
C LEU A 317 14.54 -9.72 21.84
N ALA A 318 13.53 -9.54 20.96
CA ALA A 318 12.80 -10.65 20.38
C ALA A 318 13.64 -11.45 19.35
N ALA A 319 14.61 -10.82 18.67
CA ALA A 319 15.44 -11.46 17.67
C ALA A 319 16.36 -12.54 18.25
N ASP A 320 16.77 -12.42 19.51
CA ASP A 320 17.58 -13.43 20.21
C ASP A 320 16.76 -14.70 20.51
N ASP A 321 15.43 -14.59 20.65
CA ASP A 321 14.54 -15.71 20.97
C ASP A 321 13.96 -16.41 19.71
N THR A 322 13.89 -15.72 18.58
CA THR A 322 13.23 -16.24 17.37
C THR A 322 14.20 -16.47 16.22
N LYS A 323 14.78 -17.68 16.11
CA LYS A 323 15.48 -18.18 14.92
C LYS A 323 14.54 -18.53 13.74
N GLN A 324 13.28 -18.08 13.77
CA GLN A 324 12.31 -18.38 12.71
C GLN A 324 12.35 -17.30 11.62
N GLU A 325 12.59 -17.73 10.39
CA GLU A 325 12.41 -16.92 9.20
C GLU A 325 10.96 -16.40 9.16
N GLN A 326 10.81 -15.09 9.26
CA GLN A 326 9.52 -14.43 9.13
C GLN A 326 9.34 -14.02 7.68
N GLU A 327 8.23 -14.42 7.09
CA GLU A 327 7.88 -14.08 5.73
C GLU A 327 6.74 -13.05 5.71
N LEU A 328 6.89 -12.03 4.89
CA LEU A 328 5.80 -11.12 4.52
C LEU A 328 5.08 -11.71 3.31
N VAL A 329 3.81 -11.93 3.44
CA VAL A 329 2.96 -12.36 2.34
C VAL A 329 2.44 -11.13 1.59
N CYS A 330 2.71 -11.09 0.30
CA CYS A 330 2.23 -10.04 -0.59
C CYS A 330 1.39 -10.65 -1.72
N PHE A 331 0.25 -10.06 -1.98
CA PHE A 331 -0.57 -10.40 -3.15
C PHE A 331 -0.32 -9.41 -4.27
N ALA A 332 -0.25 -9.93 -5.49
CA ALA A 332 -0.34 -9.13 -6.71
C ALA A 332 -1.59 -9.57 -7.46
N VAL A 333 -2.53 -8.67 -7.61
CA VAL A 333 -3.85 -8.89 -8.20
C VAL A 333 -3.96 -8.11 -9.50
N SER A 334 -4.28 -8.78 -10.60
CA SER A 334 -4.58 -8.14 -11.89
C SER A 334 -6.04 -8.33 -12.23
N VAL A 335 -6.71 -7.24 -12.58
CA VAL A 335 -8.11 -7.24 -13.00
C VAL A 335 -8.32 -6.42 -14.27
N THR A 336 -9.29 -6.86 -15.09
CA THR A 336 -9.72 -6.15 -16.31
C THR A 336 -11.13 -5.60 -16.12
N ARG A 337 -11.36 -4.35 -16.51
CA ARG A 337 -12.69 -3.72 -16.56
C ARG A 337 -13.50 -4.32 -17.71
N LYS A 338 -14.69 -4.87 -17.41
CA LYS A 338 -15.63 -5.43 -18.41
C LYS A 338 -16.20 -4.36 -19.33
#